data_fb5b6361bb6cc107f82f32f8efa3c99f
#
_entry.id   fb5b6361bb6cc107f82f32f8efa3c99f
#
_cell.length_a   1.000
_cell.length_b   1.000
_cell.length_c   1.000
_cell.angle_alpha   90.00
_cell.angle_beta   90.00
_cell.angle_gamma   90.00
#
_symmetry.space_group_name_H-M   'P 1'
#
loop_
_entity.id
_entity.type
_entity.pdbx_description
1 polymer ?
#
loop_
_entity_poly.entity_id
_entity_poly.type
_entity_poly.pdbx_seq_one_letter_code
_entity_poly.pdbx_strand_id
1 'polypeptide(L)'
;GALLDEEMEFVARYVDAHSGEGRADADGLDALMRAMEQLPSYVERVATGARDLPLVLLPLLNDLRAVRGGALLSEGTLLLLNLRSDEQPQPSSPFVGDREVAELAKRLRPRFQIALLGWIRGEQTAENLHHLAEIATQFERAASTQPLFQLWWVVGALLEALQAGGVEPNVSVKRVLGHVDRELKRLQEGEQRYATSPPAEVLNNLLYYVAQSTAAGERVAAVRESFGLHDMVAAADAIATDAAEALSAPSVRLMRTVAAAIREDLTRVKDVLDIFVRK
;
A
#
# COMPACT_ATOMS: atom_id res chain seq x y z
N GLY A 1 9.87 -11.01 5.19
CA GLY A 1 11.30 -11.14 5.30
C GLY A 1 12.00 -9.77 5.23
N ALA A 2 12.53 -9.37 4.07
CA ALA A 2 13.44 -8.22 3.94
C ALA A 2 12.93 -6.89 4.54
N LEU A 3 11.65 -6.58 4.43
CA LEU A 3 11.05 -5.36 5.03
C LEU A 3 11.06 -5.40 6.56
N LEU A 4 10.76 -6.56 7.15
CA LEU A 4 10.81 -6.75 8.60
C LEU A 4 12.24 -6.69 9.11
N ASP A 5 13.19 -7.24 8.35
CA ASP A 5 14.62 -7.22 8.70
C ASP A 5 15.14 -5.77 8.69
N GLU A 6 14.76 -4.95 7.70
CA GLU A 6 15.12 -3.53 7.62
C GLU A 6 14.57 -2.73 8.81
N GLU A 7 13.30 -2.96 9.17
CA GLU A 7 12.68 -2.25 10.30
C GLU A 7 13.23 -2.73 11.66
N MET A 8 13.56 -4.01 11.79
CA MET A 8 14.19 -4.55 13.01
C MET A 8 15.62 -4.03 13.19
N GLU A 9 16.38 -3.89 12.12
CA GLU A 9 17.72 -3.28 12.17
C GLU A 9 17.64 -1.79 12.58
N PHE A 10 16.61 -1.08 12.10
CA PHE A 10 16.36 0.29 12.54
C PHE A 10 15.99 0.36 14.02
N VAL A 11 15.11 -0.51 14.51
CA VAL A 11 14.74 -0.59 15.93
C VAL A 11 16.00 -0.78 16.80
N ALA A 12 16.88 -1.69 16.41
CA ALA A 12 18.14 -1.92 17.14
C ALA A 12 19.02 -0.68 17.17
N ARG A 13 19.22 -0.02 16.04
CA ARG A 13 20.03 1.22 15.96
C ARG A 13 19.40 2.40 16.72
N TYR A 14 18.07 2.51 16.69
CA TYR A 14 17.36 3.57 17.42
C TYR A 14 17.51 3.42 18.93
N VAL A 15 17.38 2.19 19.43
CA VAL A 15 17.59 1.87 20.84
C VAL A 15 19.03 2.18 21.25
N ASP A 16 20.03 1.77 20.45
CA ASP A 16 21.45 2.03 20.73
C ASP A 16 21.77 3.53 20.74
N ALA A 17 21.24 4.30 19.78
CA ALA A 17 21.51 5.72 19.65
C ALA A 17 20.89 6.55 20.79
N HIS A 18 19.77 6.12 21.37
CA HIS A 18 19.04 6.86 22.40
C HIS A 18 19.23 6.33 23.81
N SER A 19 19.97 5.23 23.99
CA SER A 19 20.30 4.67 25.31
C SER A 19 21.16 5.56 26.19
N GLY A 20 21.81 6.58 25.61
CA GLY A 20 22.73 7.48 26.30
C GLY A 20 22.23 8.92 26.52
N GLU A 21 21.22 9.37 25.79
CA GLU A 21 20.70 10.74 25.87
C GLU A 21 19.22 10.70 26.28
N GLY A 22 18.89 11.11 27.50
CA GLY A 22 17.56 11.03 28.11
C GLY A 22 16.45 11.89 27.46
N ARG A 23 16.37 11.91 26.12
CA ARG A 23 15.33 12.52 25.31
C ARG A 23 14.93 11.58 24.18
N ALA A 24 14.35 10.44 24.54
CA ALA A 24 13.61 9.67 23.56
C ALA A 24 12.32 10.42 23.23
N ASP A 25 12.05 10.59 21.93
CA ASP A 25 10.78 11.09 21.43
C ASP A 25 9.67 10.15 21.90
N ALA A 26 8.63 10.68 22.57
CA ALA A 26 7.56 9.89 23.14
C ALA A 26 6.85 9.04 22.06
N ASP A 27 6.67 9.58 20.86
CA ASP A 27 6.04 8.88 19.73
C ASP A 27 6.94 7.74 19.20
N GLY A 28 8.26 7.95 19.21
CA GLY A 28 9.22 6.93 18.83
C GLY A 28 9.26 5.75 19.81
N LEU A 29 9.22 6.03 21.12
CA LEU A 29 9.15 5.01 22.16
C LEU A 29 7.84 4.20 22.07
N ASP A 30 6.71 4.86 21.86
CA ASP A 30 5.41 4.19 21.69
C ASP A 30 5.41 3.28 20.47
N ALA A 31 5.93 3.73 19.33
CA ALA A 31 6.06 2.92 18.12
C ALA A 31 6.96 1.69 18.36
N LEU A 32 8.07 1.86 19.09
CA LEU A 32 8.97 0.76 19.47
C LEU A 32 8.31 -0.24 20.41
N MET A 33 7.60 0.22 21.43
CA MET A 33 6.86 -0.66 22.35
C MET A 33 5.84 -1.50 21.61
N ARG A 34 5.08 -0.89 20.71
CA ARG A 34 4.13 -1.61 19.85
C ARG A 34 4.82 -2.61 18.92
N ALA A 35 5.99 -2.27 18.38
CA ALA A 35 6.77 -3.20 17.56
C ALA A 35 7.23 -4.43 18.36
N MET A 36 7.74 -4.23 19.56
CA MET A 36 8.17 -5.31 20.45
C MET A 36 7.02 -6.25 20.88
N GLU A 37 5.79 -5.77 20.91
CA GLU A 37 4.60 -6.56 21.24
C GLU A 37 4.02 -7.26 20.00
N GLN A 38 3.85 -6.53 18.89
CA GLN A 38 3.12 -7.01 17.71
C GLN A 38 3.97 -7.90 16.80
N LEU A 39 5.25 -7.58 16.58
CA LEU A 39 6.10 -8.35 15.67
C LEU A 39 6.33 -9.81 16.13
N PRO A 40 6.67 -10.09 17.39
CA PRO A 40 6.81 -11.48 17.86
C PRO A 40 5.49 -12.26 17.75
N SER A 41 4.37 -11.64 18.10
CA SER A 41 3.05 -12.25 18.01
C SER A 41 2.67 -12.58 16.55
N TYR A 42 2.99 -11.70 15.61
CA TYR A 42 2.79 -11.93 14.18
C TYR A 42 3.65 -13.09 13.67
N VAL A 43 4.94 -13.08 13.98
CA VAL A 43 5.88 -14.14 13.57
C VAL A 43 5.45 -15.52 14.14
N GLU A 44 5.03 -15.56 15.40
CA GLU A 44 4.53 -16.79 16.02
C GLU A 44 3.26 -17.32 15.34
N ARG A 45 2.33 -16.44 14.97
CA ARG A 45 1.14 -16.81 14.20
C ARG A 45 1.49 -17.40 12.83
N VAL A 46 2.42 -16.78 12.11
CA VAL A 46 2.88 -17.28 10.81
C VAL A 46 3.61 -18.63 10.98
N ALA A 47 4.45 -18.78 12.00
CA ALA A 47 5.16 -20.01 12.31
C ALA A 47 4.22 -21.16 12.69
N THR A 48 3.06 -20.87 13.26
CA THR A 48 2.02 -21.87 13.60
C THR A 48 1.08 -22.19 12.44
N GLY A 49 1.36 -21.67 11.23
CA GLY A 49 0.61 -21.99 10.00
C GLY A 49 -0.47 -20.99 9.63
N ALA A 50 -0.58 -19.83 10.31
CA ALA A 50 -1.41 -18.75 9.86
C ALA A 50 -0.84 -18.15 8.55
N ARG A 51 -1.70 -17.58 7.71
CA ARG A 51 -1.27 -16.88 6.49
C ARG A 51 -0.31 -15.73 6.84
N ASP A 52 0.75 -15.60 6.05
CA ASP A 52 1.66 -14.45 6.10
C ASP A 52 0.97 -13.24 5.43
N LEU A 53 0.49 -12.31 6.24
CA LEU A 53 -0.32 -11.18 5.82
C LEU A 53 0.29 -9.86 6.33
N PRO A 54 1.35 -9.34 5.65
CA PRO A 54 2.09 -8.15 6.07
C PRO A 54 1.21 -6.89 6.22
N LEU A 55 0.03 -6.85 5.59
CA LEU A 55 -0.90 -5.72 5.66
C LEU A 55 -1.36 -5.41 7.10
N VAL A 56 -1.47 -6.43 7.95
CA VAL A 56 -1.83 -6.26 9.38
C VAL A 56 -0.78 -5.39 10.11
N LEU A 57 0.46 -5.43 9.66
CA LEU A 57 1.56 -4.64 10.23
C LEU A 57 1.71 -3.25 9.61
N LEU A 58 0.92 -2.90 8.57
CA LEU A 58 1.07 -1.64 7.85
C LEU A 58 1.03 -0.40 8.76
N PRO A 59 0.07 -0.27 9.71
CA PRO A 59 0.06 0.87 10.62
C PRO A 59 1.35 0.97 11.43
N LEU A 60 1.80 -0.14 12.01
CA LEU A 60 3.04 -0.21 12.78
C LEU A 60 4.27 0.14 11.95
N LEU A 61 4.39 -0.44 10.73
CA LEU A 61 5.49 -0.16 9.81
C LEU A 61 5.53 1.32 9.42
N ASN A 62 4.35 1.93 9.21
CA ASN A 62 4.25 3.34 8.88
C ASN A 62 4.61 4.25 10.07
N ASP A 63 4.25 3.87 11.30
CA ASP A 63 4.64 4.60 12.49
C ASP A 63 6.17 4.55 12.69
N LEU A 64 6.79 3.39 12.54
CA LEU A 64 8.26 3.24 12.57
C LEU A 64 8.95 4.06 11.47
N ARG A 65 8.38 4.07 10.26
CA ARG A 65 8.89 4.86 9.14
C ARG A 65 8.73 6.37 9.37
N ALA A 66 7.62 6.79 9.95
CA ALA A 66 7.39 8.20 10.32
C ALA A 66 8.44 8.69 11.32
N VAL A 67 8.74 7.90 12.35
CA VAL A 67 9.77 8.23 13.37
C VAL A 67 11.16 8.41 12.74
N ARG A 68 11.51 7.64 11.73
CA ARG A 68 12.80 7.78 11.02
C ARG A 68 12.78 8.78 9.86
N GLY A 69 11.65 9.47 9.63
CA GLY A 69 11.47 10.38 8.49
C GLY A 69 11.43 9.67 7.12
N GLY A 70 11.12 8.37 7.10
CA GLY A 70 11.01 7.57 5.88
C GLY A 70 9.69 7.78 5.17
N ALA A 71 9.65 7.44 3.87
CA ALA A 71 8.41 7.43 3.10
C ALA A 71 7.45 6.35 3.63
N LEU A 72 6.17 6.71 3.81
CA LEU A 72 5.15 5.77 4.27
C LEU A 72 4.86 4.71 3.20
N LEU A 73 4.65 3.48 3.63
CA LEU A 73 4.22 2.38 2.77
C LEU A 73 2.74 2.56 2.42
N SER A 74 2.38 2.30 1.18
CA SER A 74 0.98 2.17 0.78
C SER A 74 0.49 0.74 0.98
N GLU A 75 -0.81 0.57 1.15
CA GLU A 75 -1.46 -0.76 1.20
C GLU A 75 -1.11 -1.59 -0.04
N GLY A 76 -1.08 -0.96 -1.23
CA GLY A 76 -0.67 -1.58 -2.47
C GLY A 76 0.77 -2.12 -2.42
N THR A 77 1.70 -1.44 -1.76
CA THR A 77 3.10 -1.90 -1.66
C THR A 77 3.21 -3.23 -0.90
N LEU A 78 2.44 -3.39 0.19
CA LEU A 78 2.50 -4.61 1.00
C LEU A 78 1.70 -5.78 0.43
N LEU A 79 0.52 -5.49 -0.17
CA LEU A 79 -0.29 -6.53 -0.81
C LEU A 79 0.44 -7.22 -1.97
N LEU A 80 1.34 -6.50 -2.64
CA LEU A 80 1.94 -6.92 -3.89
C LEU A 80 3.37 -7.46 -3.77
N LEU A 81 3.93 -7.52 -2.56
CA LEU A 81 5.25 -8.12 -2.31
C LEU A 81 5.32 -9.61 -2.72
N ASN A 82 4.19 -10.28 -2.89
CA ASN A 82 4.08 -11.70 -3.23
C ASN A 82 3.43 -11.96 -4.60
N LEU A 83 3.28 -10.94 -5.47
CA LEU A 83 2.73 -11.16 -6.79
C LEU A 83 3.63 -12.05 -7.63
N ARG A 84 3.14 -13.24 -7.93
CA ARG A 84 3.67 -14.11 -8.96
C ARG A 84 2.97 -13.74 -10.27
N SER A 85 3.70 -13.16 -11.19
CA SER A 85 3.28 -13.00 -12.57
C SER A 85 3.61 -14.30 -13.32
N ASP A 86 2.81 -15.34 -13.14
CA ASP A 86 3.06 -16.63 -13.80
C ASP A 86 2.73 -16.58 -15.30
N GLU A 87 1.81 -15.71 -15.72
CA GLU A 87 1.52 -15.42 -17.12
C GLU A 87 1.59 -13.91 -17.37
N GLN A 88 2.68 -13.48 -17.96
CA GLN A 88 2.82 -12.07 -18.35
C GLN A 88 2.01 -11.78 -19.60
N PRO A 89 1.11 -10.78 -19.57
CA PRO A 89 0.37 -10.38 -20.76
C PRO A 89 1.33 -9.97 -21.86
N GLN A 90 1.10 -10.46 -23.07
CA GLN A 90 1.94 -10.16 -24.22
C GLN A 90 1.34 -8.98 -25.00
N PRO A 91 2.17 -8.04 -25.46
CA PRO A 91 1.70 -6.92 -26.28
C PRO A 91 1.17 -7.45 -27.63
N SER A 92 0.08 -6.85 -28.08
CA SER A 92 -0.52 -7.16 -29.39
C SER A 92 0.33 -6.63 -30.56
N SER A 93 1.30 -5.77 -30.29
CA SER A 93 2.17 -5.12 -31.28
C SER A 93 3.63 -5.30 -30.87
N PRO A 94 4.57 -5.34 -31.81
CA PRO A 94 5.99 -5.36 -31.48
C PRO A 94 6.38 -4.08 -30.74
N PHE A 95 7.35 -4.19 -29.81
CA PHE A 95 7.87 -3.03 -29.08
C PHE A 95 8.47 -2.00 -30.05
N VAL A 96 8.19 -0.71 -29.76
CA VAL A 96 8.79 0.42 -30.49
C VAL A 96 10.08 0.88 -29.84
N GLY A 97 10.80 1.83 -30.47
CA GLY A 97 12.00 2.40 -29.88
C GLY A 97 11.71 3.42 -28.77
N ASP A 98 12.58 3.53 -27.77
CA ASP A 98 12.42 4.48 -26.64
C ASP A 98 12.22 5.92 -27.11
N ARG A 99 12.88 6.30 -28.23
CA ARG A 99 12.71 7.62 -28.82
C ARG A 99 11.28 7.88 -29.31
N GLU A 100 10.62 6.87 -29.86
CA GLU A 100 9.24 6.98 -30.33
C GLU A 100 8.30 7.15 -29.14
N VAL A 101 8.54 6.42 -28.03
CA VAL A 101 7.78 6.57 -26.79
C VAL A 101 7.97 7.98 -26.22
N ALA A 102 9.20 8.51 -26.20
CA ALA A 102 9.48 9.87 -25.71
C ALA A 102 8.78 10.95 -26.55
N GLU A 103 8.78 10.82 -27.88
CA GLU A 103 8.06 11.75 -28.77
C GLU A 103 6.54 11.64 -28.60
N LEU A 104 6.03 10.42 -28.38
CA LEU A 104 4.63 10.21 -28.04
C LEU A 104 4.27 10.90 -26.71
N ALA A 105 5.13 10.76 -25.70
CA ALA A 105 4.95 11.40 -24.39
C ALA A 105 4.94 12.95 -24.52
N LYS A 106 5.84 13.55 -25.26
CA LYS A 106 5.84 14.99 -25.53
C LYS A 106 4.54 15.48 -26.14
N ARG A 107 3.98 14.70 -27.05
CA ARG A 107 2.73 15.05 -27.75
C ARG A 107 1.49 14.86 -26.91
N LEU A 108 1.42 13.77 -26.14
CA LEU A 108 0.19 13.37 -25.43
C LEU A 108 0.11 13.86 -23.98
N ARG A 109 1.23 14.09 -23.31
CA ARG A 109 1.23 14.55 -21.91
C ARG A 109 0.40 15.84 -21.67
N PRO A 110 0.48 16.90 -22.49
CA PRO A 110 -0.37 18.07 -22.27
C PRO A 110 -1.87 17.74 -22.32
N ARG A 111 -2.27 16.83 -23.24
CA ARG A 111 -3.66 16.34 -23.35
C ARG A 111 -4.06 15.52 -22.11
N PHE A 112 -3.17 14.65 -21.65
CA PHE A 112 -3.36 13.89 -20.43
C PHE A 112 -3.58 14.80 -19.22
N GLN A 113 -2.77 15.84 -19.07
CA GLN A 113 -2.88 16.80 -17.97
C GLN A 113 -4.19 17.58 -18.00
N ILE A 114 -4.64 18.02 -19.18
CA ILE A 114 -5.92 18.73 -19.33
C ILE A 114 -7.07 17.81 -18.92
N ALA A 115 -7.11 16.59 -19.45
CA ALA A 115 -8.14 15.61 -19.12
C ALA A 115 -8.11 15.20 -17.64
N LEU A 116 -6.92 14.98 -17.08
CA LEU A 116 -6.76 14.66 -15.66
C LEU A 116 -7.27 15.80 -14.76
N LEU A 117 -6.91 17.05 -15.09
CA LEU A 117 -7.34 18.21 -14.32
C LEU A 117 -8.86 18.42 -14.40
N GLY A 118 -9.46 18.29 -15.59
CA GLY A 118 -10.91 18.34 -15.77
C GLY A 118 -11.63 17.27 -14.96
N TRP A 119 -11.14 16.04 -15.00
CA TRP A 119 -11.68 14.94 -14.20
C TRP A 119 -11.54 15.19 -12.68
N ILE A 120 -10.38 15.69 -12.20
CA ILE A 120 -10.17 16.01 -10.78
C ILE A 120 -11.15 17.08 -10.29
N ARG A 121 -11.49 18.05 -11.15
CA ARG A 121 -12.45 19.12 -10.84
C ARG A 121 -13.92 18.69 -10.96
N GLY A 122 -14.17 17.50 -11.48
CA GLY A 122 -15.53 17.02 -11.75
C GLY A 122 -16.16 17.62 -13.02
N GLU A 123 -15.36 18.24 -13.90
CA GLU A 123 -15.80 18.80 -15.17
C GLU A 123 -15.79 17.70 -16.24
N GLN A 124 -16.91 17.57 -16.99
CA GLN A 124 -17.01 16.61 -18.10
C GLN A 124 -16.38 15.22 -17.79
N THR A 125 -16.70 14.66 -16.61
CA THR A 125 -16.01 13.51 -16.04
C THR A 125 -15.91 12.34 -17.00
N ALA A 126 -17.02 11.98 -17.68
CA ALA A 126 -17.06 10.85 -18.62
C ALA A 126 -16.16 11.06 -19.84
N GLU A 127 -16.17 12.28 -20.41
CA GLU A 127 -15.36 12.64 -21.57
C GLU A 127 -13.86 12.67 -21.21
N ASN A 128 -13.53 13.28 -20.07
CA ASN A 128 -12.15 13.31 -19.60
C ASN A 128 -11.59 11.92 -19.29
N LEU A 129 -12.38 11.02 -18.67
CA LEU A 129 -11.97 9.62 -18.46
C LEU A 129 -11.79 8.88 -19.78
N HIS A 130 -12.63 9.17 -20.78
CA HIS A 130 -12.49 8.58 -22.12
C HIS A 130 -11.17 9.01 -22.77
N HIS A 131 -10.86 10.31 -22.74
CA HIS A 131 -9.60 10.83 -23.27
C HIS A 131 -8.37 10.23 -22.56
N LEU A 132 -8.42 10.08 -21.23
CA LEU A 132 -7.34 9.43 -20.46
C LEU A 132 -7.17 7.97 -20.90
N ALA A 133 -8.26 7.22 -21.11
CA ALA A 133 -8.23 5.83 -21.54
C ALA A 133 -7.69 5.67 -22.97
N GLU A 134 -8.05 6.57 -23.89
CA GLU A 134 -7.47 6.62 -25.25
C GLU A 134 -5.95 6.84 -25.21
N ILE A 135 -5.50 7.77 -24.37
CA ILE A 135 -4.07 8.05 -24.20
C ILE A 135 -3.34 6.82 -23.63
N ALA A 136 -3.91 6.19 -22.59
CA ALA A 136 -3.35 4.97 -22.01
C ALA A 136 -3.21 3.85 -23.07
N THR A 137 -4.23 3.65 -23.90
CA THR A 137 -4.21 2.68 -25.00
C THR A 137 -3.13 2.99 -26.05
N GLN A 138 -2.87 4.27 -26.33
CA GLN A 138 -1.79 4.64 -27.25
C GLN A 138 -0.42 4.31 -26.68
N PHE A 139 -0.18 4.55 -25.39
CA PHE A 139 1.08 4.17 -24.72
C PHE A 139 1.23 2.65 -24.58
N GLU A 140 0.16 1.93 -24.31
CA GLU A 140 0.15 0.46 -24.29
C GLU A 140 0.64 -0.11 -25.62
N ARG A 141 0.10 0.40 -26.75
CA ARG A 141 0.46 -0.04 -28.09
C ARG A 141 1.86 0.38 -28.53
N ALA A 142 2.33 1.51 -28.00
CA ALA A 142 3.65 2.07 -28.32
C ALA A 142 4.68 1.79 -27.22
N ALA A 143 4.47 0.76 -26.39
CA ALA A 143 5.44 0.40 -25.37
C ALA A 143 6.78 -0.05 -26.00
N SER A 144 7.90 0.35 -25.40
CA SER A 144 9.24 -0.06 -25.82
C SER A 144 9.75 -1.27 -25.04
N THR A 145 9.10 -1.61 -23.94
CA THR A 145 9.49 -2.72 -23.05
C THR A 145 8.30 -3.37 -22.43
N GLN A 146 8.45 -4.61 -21.98
CA GLN A 146 7.40 -5.35 -21.27
C GLN A 146 6.93 -4.65 -19.98
N PRO A 147 7.79 -4.12 -19.10
CA PRO A 147 7.33 -3.39 -17.92
C PRO A 147 6.52 -2.12 -18.25
N LEU A 148 6.90 -1.41 -19.32
CA LEU A 148 6.16 -0.22 -19.76
C LEU A 148 4.80 -0.60 -20.31
N PHE A 149 4.70 -1.69 -21.07
CA PHE A 149 3.44 -2.25 -21.54
C PHE A 149 2.53 -2.60 -20.36
N GLN A 150 3.04 -3.34 -19.37
CA GLN A 150 2.28 -3.72 -18.17
C GLN A 150 1.74 -2.51 -17.43
N LEU A 151 2.58 -1.47 -17.24
CA LEU A 151 2.13 -0.24 -16.58
C LEU A 151 0.93 0.38 -17.28
N TRP A 152 1.02 0.58 -18.59
CA TRP A 152 -0.06 1.23 -19.34
C TRP A 152 -1.29 0.37 -19.51
N TRP A 153 -1.12 -0.95 -19.58
CA TRP A 153 -2.22 -1.89 -19.58
C TRP A 153 -3.01 -1.82 -18.27
N VAL A 154 -2.33 -1.74 -17.11
CA VAL A 154 -2.97 -1.61 -15.80
C VAL A 154 -3.58 -0.21 -15.61
N VAL A 155 -2.94 0.86 -16.11
CA VAL A 155 -3.55 2.21 -16.15
C VAL A 155 -4.87 2.17 -16.92
N GLY A 156 -4.89 1.50 -18.08
CA GLY A 156 -6.12 1.31 -18.88
C GLY A 156 -7.21 0.57 -18.11
N ALA A 157 -6.86 -0.47 -17.35
CA ALA A 157 -7.82 -1.21 -16.51
C ALA A 157 -8.40 -0.35 -15.38
N LEU A 158 -7.59 0.48 -14.72
CA LEU A 158 -8.09 1.43 -13.72
C LEU A 158 -9.04 2.45 -14.33
N LEU A 159 -8.72 2.98 -15.51
CA LEU A 159 -9.58 3.95 -16.20
C LEU A 159 -10.90 3.31 -16.67
N GLU A 160 -10.87 2.07 -17.14
CA GLU A 160 -12.08 1.29 -17.45
C GLU A 160 -12.96 1.09 -16.19
N ALA A 161 -12.33 0.75 -15.07
CA ALA A 161 -13.02 0.59 -13.79
C ALA A 161 -13.67 1.90 -13.30
N LEU A 162 -12.98 3.04 -13.48
CA LEU A 162 -13.52 4.37 -13.16
C LEU A 162 -14.70 4.75 -14.08
N GLN A 163 -14.61 4.44 -15.37
CA GLN A 163 -15.69 4.70 -16.33
C GLN A 163 -16.94 3.88 -16.02
N ALA A 164 -16.75 2.63 -15.59
CA ALA A 164 -17.83 1.73 -15.17
C ALA A 164 -18.39 2.05 -13.76
N GLY A 165 -17.81 3.01 -13.03
CA GLY A 165 -18.20 3.32 -11.65
C GLY A 165 -17.80 2.23 -10.64
N GLY A 166 -16.92 1.31 -11.02
CA GLY A 166 -16.44 0.24 -10.16
C GLY A 166 -15.34 0.65 -9.18
N VAL A 167 -14.83 1.86 -9.30
CA VAL A 167 -13.88 2.50 -8.38
C VAL A 167 -14.37 3.91 -8.07
N GLU A 168 -14.45 4.26 -6.78
CA GLU A 168 -14.79 5.62 -6.40
C GLU A 168 -13.63 6.60 -6.65
N PRO A 169 -13.90 7.78 -7.25
CA PRO A 169 -12.89 8.80 -7.56
C PRO A 169 -12.44 9.57 -6.30
N ASN A 170 -11.87 8.88 -5.32
CA ASN A 170 -11.37 9.47 -4.09
C ASN A 170 -10.01 10.17 -4.28
N VAL A 171 -9.53 10.86 -3.23
CA VAL A 171 -8.25 11.60 -3.24
C VAL A 171 -7.06 10.70 -3.57
N SER A 172 -7.08 9.47 -3.10
CA SER A 172 -5.98 8.51 -3.30
C SER A 172 -5.91 8.05 -4.77
N VAL A 173 -7.03 7.76 -5.41
CA VAL A 173 -7.10 7.44 -6.85
C VAL A 173 -6.62 8.63 -7.70
N LYS A 174 -7.05 9.85 -7.34
CA LYS A 174 -6.58 11.09 -8.01
C LYS A 174 -5.06 11.24 -7.89
N ARG A 175 -4.50 10.91 -6.73
CA ARG A 175 -3.05 10.93 -6.49
C ARG A 175 -2.31 9.91 -7.35
N VAL A 176 -2.83 8.68 -7.47
CA VAL A 176 -2.22 7.63 -8.30
C VAL A 176 -2.18 8.06 -9.78
N LEU A 177 -3.26 8.61 -10.33
CA LEU A 177 -3.24 9.15 -11.69
C LEU A 177 -2.30 10.36 -11.83
N GLY A 178 -2.11 11.17 -10.78
CA GLY A 178 -1.08 12.20 -10.72
C GLY A 178 0.34 11.63 -10.74
N HIS A 179 0.56 10.45 -10.18
CA HIS A 179 1.83 9.73 -10.31
C HIS A 179 2.05 9.27 -11.76
N VAL A 180 1.00 8.79 -12.45
CA VAL A 180 1.09 8.44 -13.87
C VAL A 180 1.52 9.64 -14.73
N ASP A 181 1.06 10.88 -14.45
CA ASP A 181 1.57 12.09 -15.15
C ASP A 181 3.08 12.30 -14.91
N ARG A 182 3.58 12.02 -13.70
CA ARG A 182 5.03 12.10 -13.43
C ARG A 182 5.82 11.08 -14.26
N GLU A 183 5.25 9.90 -14.44
CA GLU A 183 5.84 8.87 -15.28
C GLU A 183 5.87 9.30 -16.76
N LEU A 184 4.81 9.93 -17.24
CA LEU A 184 4.80 10.56 -18.57
C LEU A 184 5.88 11.64 -18.72
N LYS A 185 6.13 12.42 -17.65
CA LYS A 185 7.22 13.41 -17.65
C LYS A 185 8.59 12.74 -17.82
N ARG A 186 8.84 11.66 -17.09
CA ARG A 186 10.12 10.90 -17.18
C ARG A 186 10.34 10.28 -18.57
N LEU A 187 9.27 9.73 -19.16
CA LEU A 187 9.31 9.24 -20.53
C LEU A 187 9.62 10.37 -21.51
N GLN A 188 9.02 11.55 -21.32
CA GLN A 188 9.26 12.74 -22.15
C GLN A 188 10.72 13.22 -22.06
N GLU A 189 11.35 13.12 -20.89
CA GLU A 189 12.72 13.52 -20.63
C GLU A 189 13.74 12.50 -21.18
N GLY A 190 13.27 11.33 -21.64
CA GLY A 190 14.10 10.32 -22.29
C GLY A 190 15.01 9.57 -21.33
N GLU A 191 14.62 9.42 -20.07
CA GLU A 191 15.34 8.60 -19.09
C GLU A 191 15.30 7.12 -19.54
N GLN A 192 16.36 6.66 -20.22
CA GLN A 192 16.46 5.28 -20.73
C GLN A 192 16.27 4.20 -19.66
N ARG A 193 16.64 4.47 -18.41
CA ARG A 193 16.42 3.55 -17.29
C ARG A 193 14.95 3.37 -16.95
N TYR A 194 14.11 4.34 -17.28
CA TYR A 194 12.71 4.33 -16.92
C TYR A 194 11.89 3.34 -17.75
N ALA A 195 12.15 3.27 -19.06
CA ALA A 195 11.45 2.33 -19.94
C ALA A 195 11.73 0.86 -19.56
N THR A 196 12.90 0.58 -18.99
CA THR A 196 13.29 -0.78 -18.56
C THR A 196 12.82 -1.16 -17.18
N SER A 197 12.56 -0.19 -16.29
CA SER A 197 12.13 -0.44 -14.91
C SER A 197 11.29 0.71 -14.38
N PRO A 198 10.01 0.81 -14.77
CA PRO A 198 9.09 1.75 -14.16
C PRO A 198 8.98 1.48 -12.66
N PRO A 199 8.71 2.50 -11.82
CA PRO A 199 8.63 2.31 -10.38
C PRO A 199 7.56 1.28 -10.02
N ALA A 200 7.97 0.20 -9.37
CA ALA A 200 7.06 -0.86 -8.90
C ALA A 200 5.94 -0.29 -8.01
N GLU A 201 6.22 0.77 -7.27
CA GLU A 201 5.23 1.43 -6.41
C GLU A 201 4.01 1.95 -7.18
N VAL A 202 4.22 2.57 -8.36
CA VAL A 202 3.11 3.09 -9.17
C VAL A 202 2.27 1.94 -9.70
N LEU A 203 2.89 0.90 -10.24
CA LEU A 203 2.20 -0.29 -10.70
C LEU A 203 1.40 -0.95 -9.57
N ASN A 204 2.02 -1.09 -8.41
CA ASN A 204 1.40 -1.67 -7.23
C ASN A 204 0.16 -0.90 -6.79
N ASN A 205 0.23 0.42 -6.71
CA ASN A 205 -0.92 1.25 -6.34
C ASN A 205 -2.06 1.14 -7.36
N LEU A 206 -1.75 1.06 -8.65
CA LEU A 206 -2.74 0.84 -9.70
C LEU A 206 -3.43 -0.52 -9.54
N LEU A 207 -2.65 -1.60 -9.37
CA LEU A 207 -3.15 -2.96 -9.18
C LEU A 207 -4.05 -3.08 -7.94
N TYR A 208 -3.73 -2.39 -6.85
CA TYR A 208 -4.57 -2.34 -5.65
C TYR A 208 -5.99 -1.85 -5.96
N TYR A 209 -6.14 -0.73 -6.69
CA TYR A 209 -7.46 -0.21 -7.05
C TYR A 209 -8.17 -1.08 -8.09
N VAL A 210 -7.46 -1.69 -9.02
CA VAL A 210 -8.03 -2.67 -9.96
C VAL A 210 -8.52 -3.91 -9.21
N ALA A 211 -7.79 -4.37 -8.20
CA ALA A 211 -8.20 -5.49 -7.36
C ALA A 211 -9.51 -5.21 -6.61
N GLN A 212 -9.64 -4.02 -6.01
CA GLN A 212 -10.83 -3.61 -5.25
C GLN A 212 -12.01 -3.18 -6.11
N SER A 213 -11.81 -2.98 -7.42
CA SER A 213 -12.88 -2.54 -8.32
C SER A 213 -14.05 -3.52 -8.31
N THR A 214 -15.29 -3.03 -8.36
CA THR A 214 -16.50 -3.83 -8.58
C THR A 214 -16.83 -3.96 -10.07
N ALA A 215 -16.05 -3.31 -10.97
CA ALA A 215 -16.29 -3.38 -12.40
C ALA A 215 -16.02 -4.78 -12.97
N ALA A 216 -16.86 -5.18 -13.91
CA ALA A 216 -16.78 -6.43 -14.65
C ALA A 216 -16.24 -6.26 -16.08
N GLY A 217 -15.41 -5.22 -16.31
CA GLY A 217 -14.83 -4.95 -17.62
C GLY A 217 -13.83 -6.03 -18.06
N GLU A 218 -13.70 -6.21 -19.37
CA GLU A 218 -12.84 -7.26 -19.94
C GLU A 218 -11.37 -7.04 -19.55
N ARG A 219 -10.88 -5.80 -19.63
CA ARG A 219 -9.52 -5.45 -19.26
C ARG A 219 -9.28 -5.58 -17.74
N VAL A 220 -10.24 -5.16 -16.94
CA VAL A 220 -10.18 -5.34 -15.46
C VAL A 220 -10.08 -6.82 -15.11
N ALA A 221 -10.89 -7.67 -15.73
CA ALA A 221 -10.86 -9.12 -15.51
C ALA A 221 -9.51 -9.73 -15.92
N ALA A 222 -9.01 -9.38 -17.11
CA ALA A 222 -7.73 -9.85 -17.63
C ALA A 222 -6.54 -9.43 -16.72
N VAL A 223 -6.54 -8.21 -16.21
CA VAL A 223 -5.50 -7.75 -15.25
C VAL A 223 -5.59 -8.54 -13.95
N ARG A 224 -6.80 -8.74 -13.41
CA ARG A 224 -6.98 -9.52 -12.18
C ARG A 224 -6.50 -10.96 -12.32
N GLU A 225 -6.77 -11.59 -13.44
CA GLU A 225 -6.33 -12.96 -13.73
C GLU A 225 -4.81 -13.04 -13.87
N SER A 226 -4.22 -12.19 -14.71
CA SER A 226 -2.76 -12.18 -14.98
C SER A 226 -1.91 -11.89 -13.74
N PHE A 227 -2.42 -11.11 -12.81
CA PHE A 227 -1.73 -10.79 -11.56
C PHE A 227 -2.24 -11.58 -10.34
N GLY A 228 -3.15 -12.52 -10.51
CA GLY A 228 -3.70 -13.34 -9.42
C GLY A 228 -4.39 -12.51 -8.33
N LEU A 229 -5.05 -11.40 -8.69
CA LEU A 229 -5.59 -10.44 -7.71
C LEU A 229 -6.83 -10.96 -6.97
N HIS A 230 -7.48 -12.00 -7.44
CA HIS A 230 -8.67 -12.58 -6.79
C HIS A 230 -8.39 -13.10 -5.38
N ASP A 231 -7.27 -13.82 -5.23
CA ASP A 231 -6.85 -14.34 -3.93
C ASP A 231 -6.46 -13.24 -2.94
N MET A 232 -6.01 -12.10 -3.47
CA MET A 232 -5.60 -10.95 -2.67
C MET A 232 -6.77 -10.19 -2.07
N VAL A 233 -7.86 -9.98 -2.81
CA VAL A 233 -9.07 -9.33 -2.31
C VAL A 233 -9.69 -10.18 -1.19
N ALA A 234 -9.83 -11.49 -1.43
CA ALA A 234 -10.33 -12.42 -0.42
C ALA A 234 -9.43 -12.45 0.84
N ALA A 235 -8.11 -12.36 0.66
CA ALA A 235 -7.18 -12.28 1.77
C ALA A 235 -7.27 -10.93 2.52
N ALA A 236 -7.41 -9.80 1.82
CA ALA A 236 -7.55 -8.47 2.42
C ALA A 236 -8.86 -8.36 3.24
N ASP A 237 -9.97 -8.89 2.73
CA ASP A 237 -11.25 -8.92 3.44
C ASP A 237 -11.18 -9.81 4.69
N ALA A 238 -10.54 -10.98 4.59
CA ALA A 238 -10.33 -11.86 5.74
C ALA A 238 -9.46 -11.19 6.82
N ILE A 239 -8.45 -10.40 6.42
CA ILE A 239 -7.57 -9.66 7.34
C ILE A 239 -8.34 -8.53 8.02
N ALA A 240 -9.13 -7.76 7.28
CA ALA A 240 -9.92 -6.67 7.84
C ALA A 240 -10.88 -7.21 8.91
N THR A 241 -11.44 -8.40 8.69
CA THR A 241 -12.31 -9.09 9.65
C THR A 241 -11.51 -9.59 10.86
N ASP A 242 -10.38 -10.28 10.65
CA ASP A 242 -9.50 -10.78 11.71
C ASP A 242 -8.87 -9.64 12.52
N ALA A 243 -8.47 -8.53 11.87
CA ALA A 243 -7.93 -7.36 12.56
C ALA A 243 -9.00 -6.65 13.39
N ALA A 244 -10.23 -6.53 12.89
CA ALA A 244 -11.36 -5.98 13.64
C ALA A 244 -11.72 -6.86 14.85
N GLU A 245 -11.67 -8.18 14.71
CA GLU A 245 -11.86 -9.13 15.83
C GLU A 245 -10.70 -9.07 16.83
N ALA A 246 -9.44 -8.99 16.37
CA ALA A 246 -8.26 -8.90 17.22
C ALA A 246 -8.20 -7.57 18.00
N LEU A 247 -8.67 -6.47 17.40
CA LEU A 247 -8.80 -5.16 18.07
C LEU A 247 -10.00 -5.13 19.03
N SER A 248 -11.02 -5.96 18.79
CA SER A 248 -12.22 -6.07 19.63
C SER A 248 -12.05 -7.05 20.78
N ALA A 249 -11.14 -8.02 20.66
CA ALA A 249 -10.81 -8.95 21.72
C ALA A 249 -9.80 -8.28 22.67
N PRO A 250 -10.18 -8.00 23.93
CA PRO A 250 -9.21 -7.51 24.91
C PRO A 250 -8.08 -8.52 25.04
N SER A 251 -6.85 -8.08 24.78
CA SER A 251 -5.68 -8.96 24.86
C SER A 251 -5.66 -9.63 26.23
N VAL A 252 -5.66 -10.97 26.27
CA VAL A 252 -5.65 -11.76 27.51
C VAL A 252 -4.51 -11.32 28.43
N ARG A 253 -3.42 -10.82 27.85
CA ARG A 253 -2.26 -10.28 28.54
C ARG A 253 -2.55 -8.94 29.19
N LEU A 254 -3.22 -8.02 28.46
CA LEU A 254 -3.67 -6.73 29.01
C LEU A 254 -4.68 -6.95 30.14
N MET A 255 -5.63 -7.85 29.95
CA MET A 255 -6.60 -8.21 30.99
C MET A 255 -5.93 -8.83 32.23
N ARG A 256 -4.88 -9.64 32.07
CA ARG A 256 -4.08 -10.15 33.18
C ARG A 256 -3.31 -9.05 33.91
N THR A 257 -2.71 -8.11 33.16
CA THR A 257 -1.98 -6.97 33.75
C THR A 257 -2.91 -6.04 34.50
N VAL A 258 -4.06 -5.71 33.91
CA VAL A 258 -5.11 -4.90 34.58
C VAL A 258 -5.68 -5.62 35.80
N ALA A 259 -5.95 -6.92 35.71
CA ALA A 259 -6.42 -7.72 36.85
C ALA A 259 -5.36 -7.82 37.97
N ALA A 260 -4.06 -7.86 37.62
CA ALA A 260 -2.99 -7.84 38.61
C ALA A 260 -2.90 -6.49 39.31
N ALA A 261 -2.96 -5.37 38.57
CA ALA A 261 -2.97 -4.03 39.11
C ALA A 261 -4.18 -3.77 40.03
N ILE A 262 -5.37 -4.19 39.62
CA ILE A 262 -6.59 -4.08 40.44
C ILE A 262 -6.46 -4.90 41.73
N ARG A 263 -5.88 -6.11 41.68
CA ARG A 263 -5.63 -6.90 42.89
C ARG A 263 -4.66 -6.21 43.84
N GLU A 264 -3.62 -5.60 43.34
CA GLU A 264 -2.63 -4.87 44.14
C GLU A 264 -3.27 -3.67 44.82
N ASP A 265 -4.08 -2.89 44.10
CA ASP A 265 -4.80 -1.76 44.65
C ASP A 265 -5.86 -2.19 45.69
N LEU A 266 -6.59 -3.27 45.45
CA LEU A 266 -7.52 -3.84 46.43
C LEU A 266 -6.82 -4.32 47.70
N THR A 267 -5.60 -4.88 47.56
CA THR A 267 -4.80 -5.29 48.72
C THR A 267 -4.36 -4.06 49.53
N ARG A 268 -3.91 -2.97 48.87
CA ARG A 268 -3.59 -1.71 49.53
C ARG A 268 -4.79 -1.11 50.29
N VAL A 269 -5.95 -1.08 49.62
CA VAL A 269 -7.20 -0.58 50.26
C VAL A 269 -7.58 -1.43 51.47
N LYS A 270 -7.46 -2.75 51.39
CA LYS A 270 -7.69 -3.65 52.50
C LYS A 270 -6.75 -3.38 53.67
N ASP A 271 -5.46 -3.22 53.39
CA ASP A 271 -4.42 -2.95 54.43
C ASP A 271 -4.70 -1.61 55.13
N VAL A 272 -5.14 -0.59 54.40
CA VAL A 272 -5.53 0.72 54.98
C VAL A 272 -6.77 0.56 55.82
N LEU A 273 -7.76 -0.19 55.38
CA LEU A 273 -9.01 -0.45 56.17
C LEU A 273 -8.71 -1.27 57.44
N ASP A 274 -7.84 -2.26 57.38
CA ASP A 274 -7.44 -3.06 58.54
C ASP A 274 -6.70 -2.22 59.60
N ILE A 275 -5.93 -1.20 59.15
CA ILE A 275 -5.31 -0.23 60.10
C ILE A 275 -6.37 0.66 60.74
N PHE A 276 -7.42 1.03 60.01
CA PHE A 276 -8.51 1.88 60.52
C PHE A 276 -9.44 1.16 61.50
N VAL A 277 -9.68 -0.12 61.28
CA VAL A 277 -10.56 -0.96 62.16
C VAL A 277 -9.88 -1.39 63.44
N ARG A 278 -8.52 -1.38 63.48
CA ARG A 278 -7.74 -1.74 64.69
C ARG A 278 -7.46 -0.57 65.63
N LYS A 279 -7.93 0.65 65.32
CA LYS A 279 -7.91 1.80 66.17
C LYS A 279 -9.27 1.98 66.84
#